data_08800f1f327eeefff194800c39ea4d2d
#
_entry.id   08800f1f327eeefff194800c39ea4d2d
#
_cell.length_a   1.000
_cell.length_b   1.000
_cell.length_c   1.000
_cell.angle_alpha   90.00
_cell.angle_beta   90.00
_cell.angle_gamma   90.00
#
_symmetry.space_group_name_H-M   'P 1'
#
loop_
_entity.id
_entity.type
_entity.pdbx_description
1 polymer ?
#
loop_
_entity_poly.entity_id
_entity_poly.type
_entity_poly.pdbx_seq_one_letter_code
_entity_poly.pdbx_strand_id
1 'polypeptide(L)'
;IKSLGFKYSTIGGITVAVADMKIPATKQALIKDAEVQVEKYEKVFRRGLISDEERYEKVIDTWTKTTEKVTDELMNGLERMNNIYIMAHSGARGSKNQIRQLAGMRGLMANASGKTVEIPVKSNFREGLSVMEYFTSSHGARKGLADTALRTADSGYLTRRLVDVSQDVIVRDYDCGTKETTEIFAIKDGNEAIEDLYDRIVGRYTRDAILHPETGEVLVEADTMIQEDDAEAIINAGIEKVNIRTVLNCKTHHGVCSK
;
A
#
# COMPACT_ATOMS: atom_id res chain seq x y z
N ILE A 1 19.89 -14.37 10.94
CA ILE A 1 19.07 -13.14 11.05
C ILE A 1 18.13 -13.23 12.25
N LYS A 2 17.27 -14.28 12.39
CA LYS A 2 16.33 -14.46 13.50
C LYS A 2 16.98 -14.34 14.88
N SER A 3 18.04 -15.10 15.15
CA SER A 3 18.73 -15.13 16.44
C SER A 3 19.37 -13.78 16.81
N LEU A 4 19.95 -13.08 15.83
CA LEU A 4 20.49 -11.74 16.00
C LEU A 4 19.38 -10.74 16.31
N GLY A 5 18.27 -10.79 15.57
CA GLY A 5 17.11 -9.93 15.80
C GLY A 5 16.58 -10.05 17.22
N PHE A 6 16.35 -11.26 17.71
CA PHE A 6 15.88 -11.48 19.10
C PHE A 6 16.91 -11.02 20.14
N LYS A 7 18.19 -11.32 19.93
CA LYS A 7 19.25 -10.93 20.86
C LYS A 7 19.34 -9.41 21.02
N TYR A 8 19.43 -8.67 19.91
CA TYR A 8 19.59 -7.22 19.97
C TYR A 8 18.30 -6.50 20.34
N SER A 9 17.14 -6.99 19.98
CA SER A 9 15.85 -6.45 20.44
C SER A 9 15.72 -6.57 21.98
N THR A 10 16.17 -7.69 22.55
CA THR A 10 16.18 -7.89 24.00
C THR A 10 17.18 -6.98 24.69
N ILE A 11 18.41 -6.85 24.16
CA ILE A 11 19.45 -5.97 24.71
C ILE A 11 19.02 -4.49 24.62
N GLY A 12 18.40 -4.11 23.50
CA GLY A 12 17.90 -2.74 23.28
C GLY A 12 16.65 -2.40 24.10
N GLY A 13 16.02 -3.38 24.77
CA GLY A 13 14.83 -3.16 25.58
C GLY A 13 13.63 -2.66 24.76
N ILE A 14 13.52 -3.05 23.49
CA ILE A 14 12.44 -2.59 22.60
C ILE A 14 11.14 -3.28 23.02
N THR A 15 10.29 -2.49 23.67
CA THR A 15 8.98 -2.95 24.20
C THR A 15 7.96 -1.83 24.07
N VAL A 16 6.68 -2.12 24.30
CA VAL A 16 5.58 -1.15 24.23
C VAL A 16 4.94 -1.00 25.59
N ALA A 17 4.89 0.22 26.08
CA ALA A 17 4.15 0.57 27.29
C ALA A 17 3.02 1.56 26.95
N VAL A 18 1.99 1.63 27.78
CA VAL A 18 0.90 2.62 27.62
C VAL A 18 1.44 4.05 27.71
N ALA A 19 2.50 4.27 28.49
CA ALA A 19 3.15 5.57 28.62
C ALA A 19 3.79 6.07 27.31
N ASP A 20 4.23 5.15 26.44
CA ASP A 20 4.87 5.49 25.16
C ASP A 20 3.89 6.11 24.15
N MET A 21 2.60 5.89 24.36
CA MET A 21 1.52 6.40 23.49
C MET A 21 1.12 7.82 23.95
N LYS A 22 1.91 8.83 23.58
CA LYS A 22 1.64 10.24 23.94
C LYS A 22 0.47 10.78 23.09
N ILE A 23 -0.55 11.33 23.75
CA ILE A 23 -1.69 11.96 23.06
C ILE A 23 -1.30 13.41 22.76
N PRO A 24 -1.48 13.91 21.52
CA PRO A 24 -1.18 15.29 21.18
C PRO A 24 -2.04 16.27 22.00
N ALA A 25 -1.43 17.30 22.59
CA ALA A 25 -2.16 18.31 23.35
C ALA A 25 -3.13 19.13 22.47
N THR A 26 -2.80 19.27 21.18
CA THR A 26 -3.61 19.98 20.18
C THR A 26 -4.88 19.23 19.75
N LYS A 27 -4.99 17.94 20.04
CA LYS A 27 -6.11 17.07 19.62
C LYS A 27 -7.47 17.69 19.93
N GLN A 28 -7.69 18.15 21.17
CA GLN A 28 -8.97 18.67 21.61
C GLN A 28 -9.36 19.97 20.90
N ALA A 29 -8.37 20.81 20.58
CA ALA A 29 -8.61 22.03 19.83
C ALA A 29 -9.05 21.72 18.38
N LEU A 30 -8.33 20.81 17.71
CA LEU A 30 -8.65 20.38 16.34
C LEU A 30 -10.04 19.75 16.23
N ILE A 31 -10.44 18.95 17.23
CA ILE A 31 -11.77 18.34 17.26
C ILE A 31 -12.85 19.41 17.43
N LYS A 32 -12.67 20.38 18.34
CA LYS A 32 -13.63 21.47 18.54
C LYS A 32 -13.79 22.32 17.28
N ASP A 33 -12.71 22.64 16.60
CA ASP A 33 -12.76 23.41 15.35
C ASP A 33 -13.55 22.66 14.27
N ALA A 34 -13.36 21.34 14.18
CA ALA A 34 -14.13 20.50 13.27
C ALA A 34 -15.63 20.47 13.63
N GLU A 35 -15.98 20.37 14.92
CA GLU A 35 -17.35 20.39 15.39
C GLU A 35 -18.06 21.73 15.03
N VAL A 36 -17.37 22.85 15.19
CA VAL A 36 -17.88 24.16 14.78
C VAL A 36 -18.13 24.25 13.27
N GLN A 37 -17.25 23.64 12.46
CA GLN A 37 -17.46 23.60 11.01
C GLN A 37 -18.63 22.70 10.62
N VAL A 38 -18.76 21.53 11.20
CA VAL A 38 -19.89 20.63 10.98
C VAL A 38 -21.19 21.28 11.35
N GLU A 39 -21.25 21.96 12.51
CA GLU A 39 -22.46 22.71 12.94
C GLU A 39 -22.84 23.82 11.94
N LYS A 40 -21.88 24.50 11.33
CA LYS A 40 -22.16 25.46 10.25
C LYS A 40 -22.83 24.79 9.05
N TYR A 41 -22.32 23.64 8.60
CA TYR A 41 -22.93 22.90 7.48
C TYR A 41 -24.33 22.42 7.80
N GLU A 42 -24.59 21.96 9.03
CA GLU A 42 -25.94 21.63 9.48
C GLU A 42 -26.89 22.84 9.48
N LYS A 43 -26.43 24.02 9.92
CA LYS A 43 -27.21 25.25 9.86
C LYS A 43 -27.53 25.65 8.43
N VAL A 44 -26.60 25.51 7.50
CA VAL A 44 -26.78 25.81 6.07
C VAL A 44 -27.78 24.82 5.45
N PHE A 45 -27.71 23.57 5.78
CA PHE A 45 -28.63 22.52 5.34
C PHE A 45 -30.06 22.79 5.86
N ARG A 46 -30.23 23.11 7.16
CA ARG A 46 -31.53 23.45 7.74
C ARG A 46 -32.20 24.70 7.11
N ARG A 47 -31.41 25.57 6.49
CA ARG A 47 -31.89 26.71 5.69
C ARG A 47 -32.25 26.34 4.25
N GLY A 48 -32.04 25.08 3.84
CA GLY A 48 -32.31 24.60 2.47
C GLY A 48 -31.34 25.06 1.39
N LEU A 49 -30.16 25.55 1.78
CA LEU A 49 -29.16 26.08 0.84
C LEU A 49 -28.26 25.00 0.21
N ILE A 50 -28.19 23.82 0.81
CA ILE A 50 -27.41 22.66 0.32
C ILE A 50 -28.28 21.40 0.38
N SER A 51 -28.00 20.43 -0.48
CA SER A 51 -28.64 19.10 -0.45
C SER A 51 -28.11 18.26 0.72
N ASP A 52 -28.83 17.19 1.08
CA ASP A 52 -28.35 16.25 2.11
C ASP A 52 -27.06 15.54 1.69
N GLU A 53 -26.93 15.21 0.41
CA GLU A 53 -25.75 14.57 -0.15
C GLU A 53 -24.51 15.50 -0.06
N GLU A 54 -24.68 16.76 -0.43
CA GLU A 54 -23.61 17.77 -0.30
C GLU A 54 -23.22 18.02 1.16
N ARG A 55 -24.21 18.05 2.07
CA ARG A 55 -23.95 18.15 3.51
C ARG A 55 -23.11 16.96 3.98
N TYR A 56 -23.52 15.73 3.61
CA TYR A 56 -22.84 14.51 3.97
C TYR A 56 -21.37 14.51 3.50
N GLU A 57 -21.13 14.85 2.24
CA GLU A 57 -19.77 14.93 1.68
C GLU A 57 -18.91 15.94 2.44
N LYS A 58 -19.43 17.15 2.72
CA LYS A 58 -18.71 18.17 3.48
C LYS A 58 -18.38 17.75 4.91
N VAL A 59 -19.28 17.03 5.56
CA VAL A 59 -19.06 16.50 6.91
C VAL A 59 -17.96 15.44 6.90
N ILE A 60 -18.02 14.49 5.95
CA ILE A 60 -17.01 13.44 5.80
C ILE A 60 -15.63 14.05 5.49
N ASP A 61 -15.55 14.98 4.55
CA ASP A 61 -14.31 15.66 4.19
C ASP A 61 -13.70 16.41 5.39
N THR A 62 -14.53 17.12 6.17
CA THR A 62 -14.08 17.82 7.37
C THR A 62 -13.46 16.87 8.39
N TRP A 63 -14.11 15.73 8.67
CA TRP A 63 -13.59 14.75 9.62
C TRP A 63 -12.37 14.00 9.10
N THR A 64 -12.30 13.73 7.80
CA THR A 64 -11.12 13.13 7.15
C THR A 64 -9.91 14.05 7.32
N LYS A 65 -10.04 15.32 6.93
CA LYS A 65 -8.96 16.30 7.08
C LYS A 65 -8.54 16.52 8.54
N THR A 66 -9.50 16.51 9.46
CA THR A 66 -9.20 16.62 10.89
C THR A 66 -8.45 15.42 11.40
N THR A 67 -8.84 14.22 10.98
CA THR A 67 -8.15 12.97 11.33
C THR A 67 -6.72 12.95 10.81
N GLU A 68 -6.48 13.44 9.60
CA GLU A 68 -5.14 13.58 9.02
C GLU A 68 -4.29 14.57 9.82
N LYS A 69 -4.81 15.76 10.13
CA LYS A 69 -4.12 16.75 10.96
C LYS A 69 -3.73 16.20 12.33
N VAL A 70 -4.66 15.53 13.01
CA VAL A 70 -4.37 14.89 14.31
C VAL A 70 -3.29 13.81 14.16
N THR A 71 -3.28 13.10 13.04
CA THR A 71 -2.28 12.07 12.76
C THR A 71 -0.90 12.67 12.53
N ASP A 72 -0.81 13.77 11.79
CA ASP A 72 0.45 14.44 11.52
C ASP A 72 1.02 15.08 12.79
N GLU A 73 0.18 15.74 13.59
CA GLU A 73 0.57 16.25 14.91
C GLU A 73 1.07 15.13 15.84
N LEU A 74 0.40 13.97 15.82
CA LEU A 74 0.81 12.81 16.58
C LEU A 74 2.18 12.31 16.14
N MET A 75 2.39 12.11 14.84
CA MET A 75 3.64 11.58 14.30
C MET A 75 4.81 12.56 14.52
N ASN A 76 4.57 13.86 14.38
CA ASN A 76 5.57 14.89 14.62
C ASN A 76 5.90 15.07 16.12
N GLY A 77 4.93 14.79 16.99
CA GLY A 77 5.07 14.87 18.44
C GLY A 77 5.75 13.66 19.08
N LEU A 78 5.95 12.56 18.36
CA LEU A 78 6.66 11.39 18.86
C LEU A 78 8.17 11.64 18.91
N GLU A 79 8.79 11.34 20.04
CA GLU A 79 10.23 11.40 20.20
C GLU A 79 10.92 10.29 19.38
N ARG A 80 12.07 10.58 18.77
CA ARG A 80 12.83 9.61 17.98
C ARG A 80 13.23 8.35 18.74
N MET A 81 13.43 8.47 20.06
CA MET A 81 13.79 7.33 20.93
C MET A 81 12.57 6.62 21.52
N ASN A 82 11.37 7.01 21.12
CA ASN A 82 10.15 6.31 21.51
C ASN A 82 10.11 4.96 20.79
N ASN A 83 9.88 3.87 21.52
CA ASN A 83 9.89 2.51 20.98
C ASN A 83 8.85 2.32 19.85
N ILE A 84 7.67 2.94 19.96
CA ILE A 84 6.62 2.88 18.93
C ILE A 84 7.10 3.58 17.65
N TYR A 85 7.76 4.75 17.80
CA TYR A 85 8.34 5.46 16.68
C TYR A 85 9.42 4.62 15.98
N ILE A 86 10.34 4.04 16.75
CA ILE A 86 11.43 3.20 16.22
C ILE A 86 10.87 2.02 15.41
N MET A 87 9.89 1.30 15.96
CA MET A 87 9.28 0.15 15.27
C MET A 87 8.57 0.54 13.98
N ALA A 88 7.82 1.63 13.99
CA ALA A 88 7.06 2.08 12.83
C ALA A 88 7.96 2.71 11.76
N HIS A 89 8.93 3.54 12.17
CA HIS A 89 9.86 4.22 11.26
C HIS A 89 10.82 3.25 10.56
N SER A 90 11.26 2.21 11.27
CA SER A 90 12.08 1.14 10.67
C SER A 90 11.33 0.22 9.73
N GLY A 91 9.99 0.31 9.68
CA GLY A 91 9.16 -0.60 8.90
C GLY A 91 9.04 -2.02 9.47
N ALA A 92 9.63 -2.29 10.66
CA ALA A 92 9.62 -3.62 11.26
C ALA A 92 8.20 -4.05 11.69
N ARG A 93 7.46 -3.15 12.35
CA ARG A 93 6.10 -3.41 12.80
C ARG A 93 5.34 -2.12 13.07
N GLY A 94 4.07 -2.14 12.74
CA GLY A 94 3.17 -1.00 12.96
C GLY A 94 3.09 -0.06 11.77
N SER A 95 1.88 0.41 11.49
CA SER A 95 1.63 1.42 10.47
C SER A 95 1.21 2.74 11.11
N LYS A 96 1.33 3.84 10.38
CA LYS A 96 0.85 5.17 10.78
C LYS A 96 -0.62 5.13 11.23
N ASN A 97 -1.45 4.33 10.54
CA ASN A 97 -2.86 4.17 10.88
C ASN A 97 -3.09 3.44 12.22
N GLN A 98 -2.26 2.45 12.55
CA GLN A 98 -2.36 1.73 13.82
C GLN A 98 -1.97 2.65 14.99
N ILE A 99 -0.91 3.44 14.85
CA ILE A 99 -0.48 4.41 15.86
C ILE A 99 -1.55 5.48 16.07
N ARG A 100 -2.16 5.97 14.99
CA ARG A 100 -3.28 6.91 15.04
C ARG A 100 -4.43 6.37 15.88
N GLN A 101 -4.83 5.12 15.71
CA GLN A 101 -5.92 4.52 16.49
C GLN A 101 -5.56 4.35 17.96
N LEU A 102 -4.28 4.17 18.28
CA LEU A 102 -3.82 4.00 19.66
C LEU A 102 -3.76 5.30 20.45
N ALA A 103 -3.27 6.38 19.86
CA ALA A 103 -2.97 7.64 20.57
C ALA A 103 -3.57 8.90 19.92
N GLY A 104 -4.05 8.84 18.71
CA GLY A 104 -4.66 9.96 18.00
C GLY A 104 -6.19 9.94 18.08
N MET A 105 -6.83 9.71 16.96
CA MET A 105 -8.28 9.64 16.80
C MET A 105 -8.61 8.43 15.90
N ARG A 106 -9.56 7.61 16.27
CA ARG A 106 -9.95 6.46 15.46
C ARG A 106 -10.58 6.89 14.12
N GLY A 107 -11.38 7.94 14.14
CA GLY A 107 -11.94 8.58 12.95
C GLY A 107 -13.25 7.96 12.47
N LEU A 108 -13.54 8.13 11.19
CA LEU A 108 -14.78 7.67 10.57
C LEU A 108 -14.84 6.15 10.47
N MET A 109 -16.00 5.58 10.72
CA MET A 109 -16.29 4.16 10.65
C MET A 109 -17.32 3.87 9.56
N ALA A 110 -17.18 2.70 8.90
CA ALA A 110 -18.20 2.21 7.99
C ALA A 110 -19.24 1.38 8.75
N ASN A 111 -20.50 1.49 8.37
CA ASN A 111 -21.57 0.65 8.86
C ASN A 111 -21.54 -0.74 8.15
N ALA A 112 -22.50 -1.61 8.47
CA ALA A 112 -22.59 -2.94 7.89
C ALA A 112 -22.78 -2.92 6.35
N SER A 113 -23.44 -1.89 5.80
CA SER A 113 -23.65 -1.73 4.36
C SER A 113 -22.44 -1.15 3.60
N GLY A 114 -21.38 -0.76 4.32
CA GLY A 114 -20.19 -0.14 3.75
C GLY A 114 -20.25 1.39 3.64
N LYS A 115 -21.39 2.02 3.94
CA LYS A 115 -21.50 3.48 3.96
C LYS A 115 -20.80 4.03 5.20
N THR A 116 -20.06 5.13 5.05
CA THR A 116 -19.38 5.81 6.16
C THR A 116 -20.39 6.48 7.07
N VAL A 117 -20.23 6.29 8.38
CA VAL A 117 -21.06 6.95 9.39
C VAL A 117 -20.56 8.37 9.60
N GLU A 118 -21.47 9.35 9.59
CA GLU A 118 -21.13 10.77 9.71
C GLU A 118 -20.52 11.14 11.07
N ILE A 119 -20.82 10.36 12.10
CA ILE A 119 -20.33 10.58 13.46
C ILE A 119 -19.00 9.83 13.61
N PRO A 120 -17.86 10.54 13.73
CA PRO A 120 -16.56 9.91 13.91
C PRO A 120 -16.37 9.39 15.33
N VAL A 121 -15.51 8.40 15.46
CA VAL A 121 -14.97 8.00 16.76
C VAL A 121 -13.83 8.95 17.12
N LYS A 122 -14.08 9.87 18.04
CA LYS A 122 -13.14 10.92 18.46
C LYS A 122 -12.09 10.40 19.42
N SER A 123 -12.44 9.38 20.17
CA SER A 123 -11.56 8.73 21.15
C SER A 123 -10.50 7.83 20.48
N ASN A 124 -9.46 7.53 21.22
CA ASN A 124 -8.45 6.53 20.88
C ASN A 124 -8.48 5.37 21.88
N PHE A 125 -7.72 4.31 21.62
CA PHE A 125 -7.68 3.15 22.52
C PHE A 125 -7.03 3.45 23.87
N ARG A 126 -6.12 4.44 23.96
CA ARG A 126 -5.51 4.83 25.22
C ARG A 126 -6.50 5.53 26.16
N GLU A 127 -7.33 6.41 25.62
CA GLU A 127 -8.37 7.11 26.39
C GLU A 127 -9.55 6.19 26.74
N GLY A 128 -9.77 5.18 25.95
CA GLY A 128 -10.94 4.33 25.97
C GLY A 128 -12.08 4.89 25.12
N LEU A 129 -12.93 4.00 24.61
CA LEU A 129 -14.08 4.36 23.79
C LEU A 129 -15.33 4.50 24.66
N SER A 130 -16.22 5.44 24.31
CA SER A 130 -17.56 5.46 24.86
C SER A 130 -18.38 4.27 24.38
N VAL A 131 -19.49 3.96 25.05
CA VAL A 131 -20.35 2.82 24.67
C VAL A 131 -20.83 2.91 23.23
N MET A 132 -21.23 4.12 22.80
CA MET A 132 -21.71 4.36 21.44
C MET A 132 -20.59 4.23 20.40
N GLU A 133 -19.43 4.77 20.70
CA GLU A 133 -18.24 4.63 19.83
C GLU A 133 -17.80 3.18 19.70
N TYR A 134 -17.83 2.42 20.79
CA TYR A 134 -17.54 0.99 20.78
C TYR A 134 -18.54 0.23 19.92
N PHE A 135 -19.85 0.49 20.09
CA PHE A 135 -20.88 -0.15 19.29
C PHE A 135 -20.71 0.13 17.79
N THR A 136 -20.51 1.38 17.40
CA THR A 136 -20.26 1.77 16.01
C THR A 136 -19.02 1.07 15.45
N SER A 137 -17.97 0.99 16.24
CA SER A 137 -16.72 0.32 15.88
C SER A 137 -16.87 -1.19 15.69
N SER A 138 -17.80 -1.83 16.40
CA SER A 138 -18.00 -3.28 16.34
C SER A 138 -18.49 -3.77 14.99
N HIS A 139 -19.22 -2.95 14.23
CA HIS A 139 -19.66 -3.29 12.88
C HIS A 139 -18.49 -3.50 11.93
N GLY A 140 -17.53 -2.57 11.94
CA GLY A 140 -16.31 -2.68 11.13
C GLY A 140 -15.43 -3.85 11.54
N ALA A 141 -15.29 -4.10 12.84
CA ALA A 141 -14.53 -5.23 13.34
C ALA A 141 -15.15 -6.59 12.91
N ARG A 142 -16.46 -6.73 13.03
CA ARG A 142 -17.17 -7.95 12.59
C ARG A 142 -17.03 -8.17 11.09
N LYS A 143 -17.20 -7.10 10.29
CA LYS A 143 -17.01 -7.17 8.83
C LYS A 143 -15.58 -7.59 8.49
N GLY A 144 -14.58 -6.99 9.12
CA GLY A 144 -13.17 -7.33 8.90
C GLY A 144 -12.85 -8.79 9.24
N LEU A 145 -13.41 -9.34 10.32
CA LEU A 145 -13.25 -10.76 10.67
C LEU A 145 -13.89 -11.68 9.64
N ALA A 146 -15.11 -11.38 9.19
CA ALA A 146 -15.80 -12.15 8.16
C ALA A 146 -15.06 -12.08 6.81
N ASP A 147 -14.67 -10.89 6.38
CA ASP A 147 -13.93 -10.69 5.12
C ASP A 147 -12.58 -11.42 5.14
N THR A 148 -11.88 -11.42 6.26
CA THR A 148 -10.61 -12.16 6.41
C THR A 148 -10.81 -13.66 6.26
N ALA A 149 -11.84 -14.22 6.90
CA ALA A 149 -12.15 -15.64 6.82
C ALA A 149 -12.48 -16.08 5.39
N LEU A 150 -13.31 -15.30 4.68
CA LEU A 150 -13.69 -15.58 3.28
C LEU A 150 -12.50 -15.43 2.33
N ARG A 151 -11.75 -14.35 2.46
CA ARG A 151 -10.58 -14.07 1.61
C ARG A 151 -9.47 -15.10 1.76
N THR A 152 -9.32 -15.70 2.95
CA THR A 152 -8.37 -16.78 3.18
C THR A 152 -8.69 -18.00 2.31
N ALA A 153 -9.97 -18.37 2.20
CA ALA A 153 -10.40 -19.48 1.38
C ALA A 153 -10.16 -19.20 -0.12
N ASP A 154 -10.50 -18.01 -0.60
CA ASP A 154 -10.29 -17.59 -1.99
C ASP A 154 -8.82 -17.58 -2.37
N SER A 155 -7.97 -17.03 -1.48
CA SER A 155 -6.52 -17.02 -1.64
C SER A 155 -5.94 -18.44 -1.69
N GLY A 156 -6.42 -19.33 -0.82
CA GLY A 156 -6.00 -20.73 -0.80
C GLY A 156 -6.37 -21.47 -2.08
N TYR A 157 -7.58 -21.26 -2.57
CA TYR A 157 -8.03 -21.86 -3.83
C TYR A 157 -7.26 -21.32 -5.04
N LEU A 158 -7.01 -20.00 -5.10
CA LEU A 158 -6.19 -19.39 -6.14
C LEU A 158 -4.76 -19.95 -6.12
N THR A 159 -4.14 -20.01 -4.93
CA THR A 159 -2.78 -20.55 -4.77
C THR A 159 -2.70 -22.00 -5.25
N ARG A 160 -3.68 -22.85 -4.88
CA ARG A 160 -3.73 -24.24 -5.35
C ARG A 160 -3.79 -24.30 -6.87
N ARG A 161 -4.68 -23.55 -7.51
CA ARG A 161 -4.80 -23.52 -8.97
C ARG A 161 -3.51 -23.06 -9.65
N LEU A 162 -2.84 -22.06 -9.10
CA LEU A 162 -1.57 -21.58 -9.63
C LEU A 162 -0.48 -22.66 -9.50
N VAL A 163 -0.40 -23.35 -8.37
CA VAL A 163 0.55 -24.45 -8.17
C VAL A 163 0.25 -25.60 -9.12
N ASP A 164 -1.01 -26.01 -9.28
CA ASP A 164 -1.41 -27.08 -10.18
C ASP A 164 -1.03 -26.80 -11.65
N VAL A 165 -1.10 -25.55 -12.09
CA VAL A 165 -0.71 -25.13 -13.43
C VAL A 165 0.80 -24.97 -13.58
N SER A 166 1.47 -24.44 -12.56
CA SER A 166 2.90 -24.11 -12.63
C SER A 166 3.83 -25.27 -12.32
N GLN A 167 3.34 -26.36 -11.70
CA GLN A 167 4.20 -27.51 -11.33
C GLN A 167 4.88 -28.19 -12.51
N ASP A 168 4.29 -28.12 -13.68
CA ASP A 168 4.83 -28.72 -14.90
C ASP A 168 5.77 -27.78 -15.66
N VAL A 169 5.89 -26.51 -15.23
CA VAL A 169 6.79 -25.54 -15.83
C VAL A 169 8.21 -25.74 -15.29
N ILE A 170 8.98 -26.54 -15.98
CA ILE A 170 10.34 -26.91 -15.60
C ILE A 170 11.31 -26.39 -16.67
N VAL A 171 12.43 -25.82 -16.25
CA VAL A 171 13.52 -25.45 -17.16
C VAL A 171 14.19 -26.71 -17.66
N ARG A 172 14.10 -26.98 -18.97
CA ARG A 172 14.64 -28.19 -19.62
C ARG A 172 15.78 -27.91 -20.58
N ASP A 173 15.67 -26.81 -21.30
CA ASP A 173 16.63 -26.41 -22.30
C ASP A 173 17.37 -25.14 -21.88
N TYR A 174 18.58 -24.96 -22.35
CA TYR A 174 19.30 -23.71 -22.14
C TYR A 174 18.72 -22.60 -23.02
N ASP A 175 18.46 -22.87 -24.29
CA ASP A 175 17.86 -21.92 -25.23
C ASP A 175 16.96 -22.64 -26.23
N CYS A 176 15.72 -22.21 -26.38
CA CYS A 176 14.77 -22.78 -27.35
C CYS A 176 14.94 -22.21 -28.77
N GLY A 177 15.81 -21.23 -28.98
CA GLY A 177 16.09 -20.61 -30.27
C GLY A 177 14.91 -19.83 -30.87
N THR A 178 13.90 -19.44 -30.07
CA THR A 178 12.76 -18.66 -30.56
C THR A 178 13.21 -17.29 -31.08
N LYS A 179 12.61 -16.87 -32.20
CA LYS A 179 12.79 -15.52 -32.76
C LYS A 179 11.66 -14.59 -32.40
N GLU A 180 10.62 -15.12 -31.75
CA GLU A 180 9.44 -14.37 -31.37
C GLU A 180 9.74 -13.54 -30.11
N THR A 181 9.34 -12.28 -30.14
CA THR A 181 9.51 -11.33 -29.04
C THR A 181 8.17 -10.73 -28.67
N THR A 182 8.09 -10.19 -27.47
CA THR A 182 6.93 -9.41 -27.02
C THR A 182 7.40 -8.01 -26.70
N GLU A 183 6.71 -7.02 -27.26
CA GLU A 183 6.93 -5.61 -26.96
C GLU A 183 6.37 -5.31 -25.58
N ILE A 184 7.21 -4.78 -24.68
CA ILE A 184 6.85 -4.39 -23.32
C ILE A 184 6.96 -2.87 -23.19
N PHE A 185 5.94 -2.29 -22.54
CA PHE A 185 5.83 -0.87 -22.22
C PHE A 185 5.26 -0.70 -20.81
N ALA A 186 5.36 0.51 -20.23
CA ALA A 186 4.75 0.81 -18.93
C ALA A 186 3.22 0.75 -19.01
N ILE A 187 2.59 0.10 -18.03
CA ILE A 187 1.12 0.06 -17.92
C ILE A 187 0.67 1.31 -17.17
N LYS A 188 -0.12 2.15 -17.86
CA LYS A 188 -0.66 3.40 -17.30
C LYS A 188 -2.18 3.38 -17.34
N ASP A 189 -2.80 3.89 -16.29
CA ASP A 189 -4.23 4.22 -16.27
C ASP A 189 -4.38 5.75 -16.18
N GLY A 190 -4.68 6.37 -17.33
CA GLY A 190 -4.64 7.82 -17.46
C GLY A 190 -3.24 8.37 -17.22
N ASN A 191 -3.07 9.17 -16.17
CA ASN A 191 -1.78 9.78 -15.79
C ASN A 191 -1.02 8.99 -14.72
N GLU A 192 -1.60 7.95 -14.15
CA GLU A 192 -0.99 7.13 -13.10
C GLU A 192 -0.34 5.89 -13.70
N ALA A 193 0.93 5.66 -13.38
CA ALA A 193 1.61 4.43 -13.76
C ALA A 193 1.22 3.32 -12.78
N ILE A 194 0.56 2.27 -13.27
CA ILE A 194 0.21 1.08 -12.48
C ILE A 194 1.45 0.20 -12.32
N GLU A 195 2.22 0.05 -13.40
CA GLU A 195 3.44 -0.74 -13.42
C GLU A 195 4.47 -0.09 -14.33
N ASP A 196 5.61 0.27 -13.78
CA ASP A 196 6.68 0.95 -14.51
C ASP A 196 7.41 0.00 -15.47
N LEU A 197 7.98 0.56 -16.53
CA LEU A 197 8.77 -0.20 -17.49
C LEU A 197 9.96 -0.89 -16.81
N TYR A 198 10.57 -0.27 -15.80
CA TYR A 198 11.69 -0.81 -15.03
C TYR A 198 11.37 -2.20 -14.48
N ASP A 199 10.29 -2.32 -13.70
CA ASP A 199 9.90 -3.57 -13.03
C ASP A 199 9.53 -4.68 -14.03
N ARG A 200 9.14 -4.30 -15.24
CA ARG A 200 8.75 -5.23 -16.29
C ARG A 200 9.91 -5.78 -17.11
N ILE A 201 11.03 -5.08 -17.19
CA ILE A 201 12.18 -5.46 -18.03
C ILE A 201 13.32 -6.08 -17.23
N VAL A 202 13.48 -5.76 -15.95
CA VAL A 202 14.53 -6.32 -15.09
C VAL A 202 14.43 -7.85 -15.05
N GLY A 203 15.56 -8.54 -15.26
CA GLY A 203 15.67 -10.00 -15.27
C GLY A 203 15.11 -10.67 -16.52
N ARG A 204 14.77 -9.92 -17.57
CA ARG A 204 14.31 -10.45 -18.86
C ARG A 204 15.45 -10.50 -19.85
N TYR A 205 15.38 -11.45 -20.80
CA TYR A 205 16.33 -11.55 -21.89
C TYR A 205 15.90 -10.69 -23.06
N THR A 206 16.84 -9.93 -23.61
CA THR A 206 16.68 -9.24 -24.89
C THR A 206 16.80 -10.25 -26.03
N ARG A 207 16.16 -9.98 -27.17
CA ARG A 207 16.41 -10.70 -28.42
C ARG A 207 17.41 -9.96 -29.28
N ASP A 208 17.18 -8.66 -29.42
CA ASP A 208 17.97 -7.76 -30.24
C ASP A 208 18.72 -6.80 -29.33
N ALA A 209 19.83 -6.24 -29.82
CA ALA A 209 20.56 -5.24 -29.06
C ALA A 209 19.71 -3.96 -28.88
N ILE A 210 19.69 -3.44 -27.65
CA ILE A 210 19.02 -2.18 -27.34
C ILE A 210 20.00 -1.03 -27.55
N LEU A 211 19.65 -0.12 -28.47
CA LEU A 211 20.49 1.01 -28.84
C LEU A 211 19.95 2.29 -28.21
N HIS A 212 20.87 3.18 -27.83
CA HIS A 212 20.50 4.53 -27.40
C HIS A 212 19.91 5.31 -28.57
N PRO A 213 18.73 5.94 -28.44
CA PRO A 213 18.03 6.57 -29.58
C PRO A 213 18.79 7.75 -30.20
N GLU A 214 19.62 8.46 -29.44
CA GLU A 214 20.34 9.63 -29.92
C GLU A 214 21.79 9.33 -30.32
N THR A 215 22.51 8.51 -29.53
CA THR A 215 23.94 8.24 -29.76
C THR A 215 24.21 7.00 -30.61
N GLY A 216 23.24 6.09 -30.70
CA GLY A 216 23.40 4.80 -31.40
C GLY A 216 24.33 3.82 -30.68
N GLU A 217 24.75 4.12 -29.46
CA GLU A 217 25.55 3.21 -28.63
C GLU A 217 24.70 2.02 -28.16
N VAL A 218 25.31 0.86 -28.04
CA VAL A 218 24.65 -0.33 -27.53
C VAL A 218 24.54 -0.22 -26.01
N LEU A 219 23.31 -0.12 -25.48
CA LEU A 219 23.03 -0.12 -24.06
C LEU A 219 23.03 -1.55 -23.51
N VAL A 220 22.38 -2.47 -24.22
CA VAL A 220 22.33 -3.88 -23.86
C VAL A 220 22.57 -4.74 -25.10
N GLU A 221 23.44 -5.72 -25.00
CA GLU A 221 23.74 -6.63 -26.12
C GLU A 221 22.53 -7.55 -26.41
N ALA A 222 22.50 -8.07 -27.63
CA ALA A 222 21.51 -9.06 -28.01
C ALA A 222 21.65 -10.34 -27.18
N ASP A 223 20.53 -10.99 -26.91
CA ASP A 223 20.45 -12.28 -26.20
C ASP A 223 21.06 -12.24 -24.76
N THR A 224 21.05 -11.07 -24.13
CA THR A 224 21.59 -10.83 -22.79
C THR A 224 20.46 -10.54 -21.80
N MET A 225 20.64 -10.93 -20.55
CA MET A 225 19.69 -10.63 -19.47
C MET A 225 19.89 -9.18 -19.00
N ILE A 226 18.81 -8.42 -18.98
CA ILE A 226 18.79 -7.04 -18.50
C ILE A 226 18.98 -7.03 -16.99
N GLN A 227 20.08 -6.44 -16.51
CA GLN A 227 20.36 -6.21 -15.10
C GLN A 227 19.68 -4.92 -14.62
N GLU A 228 19.75 -4.64 -13.32
CA GLU A 228 19.18 -3.43 -12.74
C GLU A 228 19.80 -2.15 -13.33
N ASP A 229 21.14 -2.13 -13.44
CA ASP A 229 21.89 -1.00 -14.02
C ASP A 229 21.54 -0.78 -15.51
N ASP A 230 21.35 -1.85 -16.27
CA ASP A 230 20.94 -1.80 -17.67
C ASP A 230 19.52 -1.22 -17.83
N ALA A 231 18.61 -1.63 -16.95
CA ALA A 231 17.24 -1.12 -16.96
C ALA A 231 17.19 0.38 -16.64
N GLU A 232 17.99 0.84 -15.68
CA GLU A 232 18.14 2.28 -15.41
C GLU A 232 18.68 3.04 -16.63
N ALA A 233 19.68 2.49 -17.32
CA ALA A 233 20.24 3.11 -18.52
C ALA A 233 19.19 3.20 -19.65
N ILE A 234 18.36 2.16 -19.84
CA ILE A 234 17.28 2.14 -20.83
C ILE A 234 16.25 3.25 -20.54
N ILE A 235 15.84 3.39 -19.27
CA ILE A 235 14.86 4.42 -18.88
C ILE A 235 15.44 5.82 -19.02
N ASN A 236 16.68 6.03 -18.58
CA ASN A 236 17.37 7.31 -18.69
C ASN A 236 17.58 7.74 -20.16
N ALA A 237 17.71 6.79 -21.07
CA ALA A 237 17.76 7.02 -22.52
C ALA A 237 16.38 7.39 -23.12
N GLY A 238 15.29 7.37 -22.34
CA GLY A 238 13.95 7.74 -22.79
C GLY A 238 13.27 6.66 -23.65
N ILE A 239 13.68 5.40 -23.55
CA ILE A 239 13.08 4.30 -24.30
C ILE A 239 11.78 3.88 -23.60
N GLU A 240 10.65 4.00 -24.30
CA GLU A 240 9.33 3.66 -23.77
C GLU A 240 8.92 2.21 -24.01
N LYS A 241 9.55 1.54 -24.96
CA LYS A 241 9.20 0.19 -25.40
C LYS A 241 10.44 -0.66 -25.63
N VAL A 242 10.40 -1.90 -25.13
CA VAL A 242 11.50 -2.87 -25.24
C VAL A 242 10.98 -4.21 -25.71
N ASN A 243 11.67 -4.84 -26.64
CA ASN A 243 11.39 -6.20 -27.10
C ASN A 243 12.13 -7.22 -26.24
N ILE A 244 11.38 -8.04 -25.53
CA ILE A 244 11.93 -9.07 -24.64
C ILE A 244 11.47 -10.47 -25.04
N ARG A 245 12.22 -11.48 -24.58
CA ARG A 245 11.78 -12.87 -24.63
C ARG A 245 10.84 -13.16 -23.47
N THR A 246 9.81 -13.95 -23.71
CA THR A 246 8.85 -14.38 -22.70
C THR A 246 8.62 -15.87 -22.74
N VAL A 247 8.25 -16.46 -21.61
CA VAL A 247 7.86 -17.87 -21.53
C VAL A 247 6.65 -18.22 -22.40
N LEU A 248 5.83 -17.23 -22.75
CA LEU A 248 4.66 -17.43 -23.60
C LEU A 248 5.02 -17.80 -25.03
N ASN A 249 6.18 -17.36 -25.52
CA ASN A 249 6.70 -17.63 -26.86
C ASN A 249 7.80 -18.69 -26.86
N CYS A 250 8.00 -19.37 -25.73
CA CYS A 250 9.00 -20.42 -25.60
C CYS A 250 8.60 -21.65 -26.42
N LYS A 251 9.56 -22.20 -27.19
CA LYS A 251 9.35 -23.37 -28.06
C LYS A 251 9.87 -24.68 -27.46
N THR A 252 10.32 -24.67 -26.21
CA THR A 252 10.75 -25.88 -25.51
C THR A 252 9.57 -26.82 -25.29
N HIS A 253 9.81 -28.10 -25.59
CA HIS A 253 8.78 -29.13 -25.46
C HIS A 253 8.64 -29.55 -23.98
N HIS A 254 7.44 -29.45 -23.41
CA HIS A 254 7.13 -29.77 -22.02
C HIS A 254 7.99 -29.03 -20.98
N GLY A 255 7.97 -27.71 -21.03
CA GLY A 255 8.70 -26.88 -20.10
C GLY A 255 9.08 -25.54 -20.70
N VAL A 256 10.11 -24.93 -20.16
CA VAL A 256 10.65 -23.64 -20.61
C VAL A 256 12.18 -23.73 -20.78
N CYS A 257 12.76 -22.83 -21.56
CA CYS A 257 14.20 -22.63 -21.59
C CYS A 257 14.65 -21.70 -20.46
N SER A 258 15.95 -21.64 -20.21
CA SER A 258 16.52 -20.78 -19.17
C SER A 258 16.70 -19.32 -19.61
N LYS A 259 16.54 -19.02 -20.89
CA LYS A 259 16.58 -17.67 -21.45
C LYS A 259 15.20 -17.08 -21.71
#